data_f89718935ecc9d0d53fdfd99062621db
#
_entry.id   f89718935ecc9d0d53fdfd99062621db
#
_cell.length_a   1.000
_cell.length_b   1.000
_cell.length_c   1.000
_cell.angle_alpha   90.00
_cell.angle_beta   90.00
_cell.angle_gamma   90.00
#
_symmetry.space_group_name_H-M   'P 1'
#
loop_
_entity.id
_entity.type
_entity.pdbx_description
1 polymer ?
#
loop_
_entity_poly.entity_id
_entity_poly.type
_entity_poly.pdbx_seq_one_letter_code
_entity_poly.pdbx_strand_id
1 'polypeptide(L)'
;MSSGASDDFRRMIVSNPSLIGQEVTVPVLLSDDADQYLKGYQTAETNLKGDGTLTQTINGDVYSLRSSGDDFAKAFKEIQAFLFERLDSLRSEIARLERSLPGLAGDAAAALSGQIETLKSEANTLNARITDANTAIELDQRLPSLLVNVNGGTIKATQISPAGIDGLKMITPTSTEPANAGTWSILTLETPESNRRVQDQSATWLEQLKATGTLEKAFATRFFTSGDSREPELAGIRGALTGTLWTLAVTLILCLPLGVGAAIYLEEFAPKNRITEVIEININNLAAVPSIVFGLLGLAMFLNFFGLPRSAPLVGGLVLALLVLPTIIIASRAALRAVPPSIKEAALGVGASHQQAIFHHVLPLAMPGIMTGTIIGMAHALGETAPLLMIGMVAFIVDIPGGITEASTVLPVQIYLWSDLPEVAFQAKTAAAILVLLAFLFIMNASAIMLRRRFERRW
;
A
#
# COMPACT_ATOMS: atom_id res chain seq x y z
N MET A 1 9.57 -15.33 -9.81
CA MET A 1 8.27 -15.17 -10.50
C MET A 1 7.20 -14.98 -9.43
N SER A 2 6.17 -14.17 -9.70
CA SER A 2 5.05 -14.04 -8.79
C SER A 2 4.29 -15.37 -8.65
N SER A 3 3.61 -15.58 -7.53
CA SER A 3 2.75 -16.75 -7.30
C SER A 3 1.61 -16.82 -8.31
N GLY A 4 1.13 -15.66 -8.80
CA GLY A 4 0.10 -15.56 -9.83
C GLY A 4 0.54 -15.96 -11.24
N ALA A 5 1.83 -16.16 -11.50
CA ALA A 5 2.33 -16.48 -12.84
C ALA A 5 1.73 -17.78 -13.39
N SER A 6 1.55 -18.80 -12.55
CA SER A 6 0.95 -20.07 -12.98
C SER A 6 -0.54 -19.94 -13.32
N ASP A 7 -1.27 -19.10 -12.62
CA ASP A 7 -2.69 -18.85 -12.88
C ASP A 7 -2.90 -18.03 -14.15
N ASP A 8 -2.03 -17.06 -14.42
CA ASP A 8 -2.05 -16.32 -15.68
C ASP A 8 -1.78 -17.23 -16.86
N PHE A 9 -0.82 -18.13 -16.71
CA PHE A 9 -0.51 -19.11 -17.74
C PHE A 9 -1.70 -20.06 -17.99
N ARG A 10 -2.33 -20.56 -16.93
CA ARG A 10 -3.56 -21.37 -17.05
C ARG A 10 -4.68 -20.64 -17.74
N ARG A 11 -4.94 -19.38 -17.37
CA ARG A 11 -5.97 -18.54 -18.01
C ARG A 11 -5.69 -18.35 -19.51
N MET A 12 -4.42 -18.12 -19.87
CA MET A 12 -4.01 -17.99 -21.26
C MET A 12 -4.26 -19.26 -22.06
N ILE A 13 -3.93 -20.45 -21.51
CA ILE A 13 -4.19 -21.74 -22.17
C ILE A 13 -5.70 -21.99 -22.31
N VAL A 14 -6.48 -21.68 -21.26
CA VAL A 14 -7.94 -21.84 -21.30
C VAL A 14 -8.58 -20.93 -22.34
N SER A 15 -8.09 -19.68 -22.46
CA SER A 15 -8.59 -18.73 -23.48
C SER A 15 -8.15 -19.08 -24.91
N ASN A 16 -7.02 -19.76 -25.06
CA ASN A 16 -6.48 -20.14 -26.37
C ASN A 16 -5.86 -21.55 -26.33
N PRO A 17 -6.69 -22.62 -26.40
CA PRO A 17 -6.23 -24.01 -26.32
C PRO A 17 -5.23 -24.43 -27.40
N SER A 18 -5.15 -23.70 -28.52
CA SER A 18 -4.21 -23.99 -29.63
C SER A 18 -2.74 -23.80 -29.24
N LEU A 19 -2.48 -23.16 -28.10
CA LEU A 19 -1.11 -22.96 -27.58
C LEU A 19 -0.52 -24.22 -26.94
N ILE A 20 -1.35 -25.25 -26.71
CA ILE A 20 -0.86 -26.51 -26.11
C ILE A 20 0.10 -27.21 -27.08
N GLY A 21 1.32 -27.46 -26.62
CA GLY A 21 2.39 -28.07 -27.41
C GLY A 21 3.19 -27.11 -28.30
N GLN A 22 2.95 -25.80 -28.20
CA GLN A 22 3.75 -24.76 -28.84
C GLN A 22 4.71 -24.11 -27.83
N GLU A 23 5.87 -23.68 -28.31
CA GLU A 23 6.80 -22.84 -27.54
C GLU A 23 6.30 -21.38 -27.59
N VAL A 24 5.95 -20.83 -26.45
CA VAL A 24 5.35 -19.49 -26.36
C VAL A 24 6.12 -18.63 -25.39
N THR A 25 6.49 -17.43 -25.80
CA THR A 25 7.10 -16.43 -24.91
C THR A 25 5.99 -15.61 -24.24
N VAL A 26 5.92 -15.65 -22.91
CA VAL A 26 4.89 -14.98 -22.14
C VAL A 26 5.53 -14.00 -21.16
N PRO A 27 5.05 -12.75 -21.11
CA PRO A 27 5.47 -11.83 -20.05
C PRO A 27 4.93 -12.30 -18.70
N VAL A 28 5.83 -12.43 -17.73
CA VAL A 28 5.51 -12.88 -16.38
C VAL A 28 5.89 -11.78 -15.39
N LEU A 29 4.98 -11.51 -14.43
CA LEU A 29 5.30 -10.59 -13.34
C LEU A 29 6.39 -11.18 -12.43
N LEU A 30 7.32 -10.32 -12.04
CA LEU A 30 8.24 -10.64 -10.96
C LEU A 30 7.49 -10.63 -9.62
N SER A 31 8.03 -11.38 -8.65
CA SER A 31 7.59 -11.26 -7.26
C SER A 31 7.97 -9.88 -6.72
N ASP A 32 7.25 -9.44 -5.69
CA ASP A 32 7.53 -8.18 -5.02
C ASP A 32 8.98 -8.09 -4.53
N ASP A 33 9.48 -9.15 -3.90
CA ASP A 33 10.86 -9.18 -3.41
C ASP A 33 11.88 -8.96 -4.54
N ALA A 34 11.64 -9.54 -5.73
CA ALA A 34 12.51 -9.33 -6.89
C ALA A 34 12.41 -7.88 -7.43
N ASP A 35 11.22 -7.31 -7.47
CA ASP A 35 11.00 -5.91 -7.89
C ASP A 35 11.65 -4.93 -6.90
N GLN A 36 11.53 -5.18 -5.59
CA GLN A 36 12.18 -4.39 -4.54
C GLN A 36 13.72 -4.44 -4.62
N TYR A 37 14.25 -5.63 -4.91
CA TYR A 37 15.69 -5.80 -5.15
C TYR A 37 16.15 -4.96 -6.35
N LEU A 38 15.50 -5.10 -7.50
CA LEU A 38 15.84 -4.36 -8.73
C LEU A 38 15.70 -2.83 -8.59
N LYS A 39 14.87 -2.36 -7.66
CA LYS A 39 14.73 -0.94 -7.30
C LYS A 39 15.76 -0.44 -6.27
N GLY A 40 16.61 -1.33 -5.75
CA GLY A 40 17.63 -1.00 -4.76
C GLY A 40 17.10 -0.79 -3.33
N TYR A 41 15.86 -1.21 -3.02
CA TYR A 41 15.30 -1.06 -1.68
C TYR A 41 15.76 -2.11 -0.68
N GLN A 42 16.31 -3.24 -1.14
CA GLN A 42 16.78 -4.31 -0.25
C GLN A 42 18.28 -4.23 0.06
N THR A 43 19.08 -3.71 -0.86
CA THR A 43 20.51 -3.58 -0.71
C THR A 43 21.04 -2.48 -1.62
N ALA A 44 22.08 -1.78 -1.18
CA ALA A 44 22.90 -0.97 -2.07
C ALA A 44 23.83 -1.90 -2.86
N GLU A 45 24.03 -1.57 -4.13
CA GLU A 45 24.86 -2.32 -5.07
C GLU A 45 26.07 -1.48 -5.48
N THR A 46 27.24 -2.03 -5.28
CA THR A 46 28.49 -1.44 -5.83
C THR A 46 29.03 -2.40 -6.88
N ASN A 47 29.19 -1.91 -8.09
CA ASN A 47 29.74 -2.72 -9.20
C ASN A 47 31.13 -2.19 -9.60
N LEU A 48 32.16 -2.90 -9.21
CA LEU A 48 33.55 -2.60 -9.55
C LEU A 48 33.94 -3.37 -10.82
N LYS A 49 34.26 -2.63 -11.89
CA LYS A 49 34.83 -3.24 -13.10
C LYS A 49 36.29 -3.61 -12.83
N GLY A 50 36.67 -4.83 -13.22
CA GLY A 50 38.03 -5.32 -13.02
C GLY A 50 39.06 -4.53 -13.80
N ASP A 51 40.08 -4.03 -13.11
CA ASP A 51 41.23 -3.28 -13.69
C ASP A 51 42.34 -4.20 -14.23
N GLY A 52 42.36 -5.44 -13.72
CA GLY A 52 43.39 -6.43 -14.07
C GLY A 52 42.88 -7.59 -14.93
N THR A 53 43.79 -8.43 -15.41
CA THR A 53 43.45 -9.70 -16.03
C THR A 53 43.09 -10.72 -14.94
N LEU A 54 41.91 -11.30 -15.03
CA LEU A 54 41.41 -12.31 -14.11
C LEU A 54 41.73 -13.70 -14.58
N THR A 55 42.42 -14.49 -13.75
CA THR A 55 42.71 -15.91 -13.97
C THR A 55 41.81 -16.77 -13.07
N GLN A 56 41.33 -17.88 -13.60
CA GLN A 56 40.46 -18.82 -12.90
C GLN A 56 41.17 -20.18 -12.76
N THR A 57 41.18 -20.73 -11.56
CA THR A 57 41.61 -22.10 -11.29
C THR A 57 40.48 -22.86 -10.65
N ILE A 58 40.12 -24.04 -11.16
CA ILE A 58 38.97 -24.81 -10.72
C ILE A 58 39.45 -26.04 -9.95
N ASN A 59 38.98 -26.19 -8.71
CA ASN A 59 39.19 -27.36 -7.88
C ASN A 59 37.84 -27.93 -7.43
N GLY A 60 37.30 -28.85 -8.23
CA GLY A 60 35.94 -29.36 -7.97
C GLY A 60 34.88 -28.28 -8.18
N ASP A 61 34.11 -27.95 -7.10
CA ASP A 61 33.08 -26.89 -7.13
C ASP A 61 33.64 -25.52 -6.70
N VAL A 62 34.90 -25.44 -6.28
CA VAL A 62 35.55 -24.20 -5.82
C VAL A 62 36.33 -23.56 -6.96
N TYR A 63 36.04 -22.28 -7.18
CA TYR A 63 36.75 -21.43 -8.12
C TYR A 63 37.72 -20.51 -7.37
N SER A 64 39.03 -20.64 -7.66
CA SER A 64 40.04 -19.71 -7.17
C SER A 64 40.29 -18.65 -8.21
N LEU A 65 40.03 -17.39 -7.88
CA LEU A 65 40.13 -16.23 -8.75
C LEU A 65 41.33 -15.36 -8.32
N ARG A 66 42.19 -15.01 -9.27
CA ARG A 66 43.32 -14.12 -9.04
C ARG A 66 43.31 -13.00 -10.09
N SER A 67 43.47 -11.74 -9.67
CA SER A 67 43.62 -10.60 -10.57
C SER A 67 45.06 -10.12 -10.61
N SER A 68 45.49 -9.63 -11.78
CA SER A 68 46.77 -8.92 -11.92
C SER A 68 46.71 -7.48 -11.43
N GLY A 69 45.53 -6.96 -11.14
CA GLY A 69 45.27 -5.63 -10.59
C GLY A 69 44.99 -5.66 -9.09
N ASP A 70 44.65 -4.48 -8.54
CA ASP A 70 44.36 -4.30 -7.11
C ASP A 70 42.87 -4.50 -6.75
N ASP A 71 42.10 -5.11 -7.64
CA ASP A 71 40.65 -5.24 -7.52
C ASP A 71 40.22 -5.95 -6.22
N PHE A 72 40.86 -7.11 -5.95
CA PHE A 72 40.55 -7.89 -4.75
C PHE A 72 41.07 -7.23 -3.47
N ALA A 73 42.17 -6.48 -3.54
CA ALA A 73 42.65 -5.71 -2.41
C ALA A 73 41.73 -4.56 -2.06
N LYS A 74 41.07 -3.93 -3.06
CA LYS A 74 40.03 -2.91 -2.85
C LYS A 74 38.79 -3.52 -2.20
N ALA A 75 38.24 -4.61 -2.76
CA ALA A 75 37.08 -5.31 -2.21
C ALA A 75 37.36 -5.85 -0.79
N PHE A 76 38.58 -6.34 -0.53
CA PHE A 76 38.98 -6.78 0.81
C PHE A 76 38.94 -5.64 1.83
N LYS A 77 39.39 -4.44 1.46
CA LYS A 77 39.35 -3.25 2.32
C LYS A 77 37.89 -2.83 2.60
N GLU A 78 37.02 -2.95 1.61
CA GLU A 78 35.59 -2.66 1.81
C GLU A 78 34.96 -3.62 2.84
N ILE A 79 35.22 -4.91 2.75
CA ILE A 79 34.81 -5.92 3.72
C ILE A 79 35.39 -5.64 5.10
N GLN A 80 36.68 -5.29 5.17
CA GLN A 80 37.31 -4.89 6.45
C GLN A 80 36.64 -3.67 7.05
N ALA A 81 36.34 -2.64 6.26
CA ALA A 81 35.64 -1.44 6.73
C ALA A 81 34.25 -1.78 7.30
N PHE A 82 33.49 -2.64 6.62
CA PHE A 82 32.20 -3.13 7.11
C PHE A 82 32.36 -3.88 8.46
N LEU A 83 33.36 -4.72 8.61
CA LEU A 83 33.63 -5.43 9.86
C LEU A 83 33.99 -4.46 11.00
N PHE A 84 34.78 -3.43 10.72
CA PHE A 84 35.09 -2.38 11.69
C PHE A 84 33.86 -1.63 12.16
N GLU A 85 33.01 -1.20 11.23
CA GLU A 85 31.75 -0.49 11.53
C GLU A 85 30.81 -1.37 12.37
N ARG A 86 30.70 -2.65 12.01
CA ARG A 86 29.92 -3.63 12.77
C ARG A 86 30.47 -3.82 14.18
N LEU A 87 31.80 -3.90 14.33
CA LEU A 87 32.46 -4.01 15.64
C LEU A 87 32.22 -2.80 16.51
N ASP A 88 32.27 -1.58 15.97
CA ASP A 88 32.01 -0.34 16.69
C ASP A 88 30.54 -0.22 17.08
N SER A 89 29.62 -0.66 16.23
CA SER A 89 28.19 -0.77 16.53
C SER A 89 27.94 -1.71 17.71
N LEU A 90 28.53 -2.92 17.68
CA LEU A 90 28.43 -3.90 18.78
C LEU A 90 28.98 -3.35 20.10
N ARG A 91 30.14 -2.71 20.07
CA ARG A 91 30.73 -2.07 21.27
C ARG A 91 29.85 -0.99 21.84
N SER A 92 29.24 -0.17 20.99
CA SER A 92 28.30 0.89 21.39
C SER A 92 27.03 0.31 22.00
N GLU A 93 26.51 -0.79 21.46
CA GLU A 93 25.34 -1.49 21.99
C GLU A 93 25.66 -2.15 23.35
N ILE A 94 26.79 -2.85 23.46
CA ILE A 94 27.27 -3.42 24.73
C ILE A 94 27.36 -2.34 25.79
N ALA A 95 28.01 -1.21 25.51
CA ALA A 95 28.15 -0.09 26.45
C ALA A 95 26.78 0.52 26.83
N ARG A 96 25.80 0.52 25.95
CA ARG A 96 24.42 0.96 26.25
C ARG A 96 23.73 -0.01 27.20
N LEU A 97 23.79 -1.30 26.92
CA LEU A 97 23.16 -2.34 27.74
C LEU A 97 23.82 -2.44 29.14
N GLU A 98 25.14 -2.34 29.21
CA GLU A 98 25.87 -2.31 30.50
C GLU A 98 25.46 -1.12 31.38
N ARG A 99 25.17 0.05 30.78
CA ARG A 99 24.65 1.21 31.52
C ARG A 99 23.24 1.01 32.05
N SER A 100 22.42 0.19 31.40
CA SER A 100 21.04 -0.10 31.82
C SER A 100 20.96 -1.23 32.86
N LEU A 101 22.02 -2.06 33.02
CA LEU A 101 22.05 -3.21 33.90
C LEU A 101 21.87 -2.85 35.40
N PRO A 102 22.51 -1.78 35.96
CA PRO A 102 22.39 -1.45 37.38
C PRO A 102 20.97 -1.09 37.85
N GLY A 103 20.06 -0.77 36.93
CA GLY A 103 18.67 -0.45 37.24
C GLY A 103 17.71 -1.64 37.25
N LEU A 104 18.20 -2.85 36.97
CA LEU A 104 17.40 -4.07 36.87
C LEU A 104 17.72 -5.06 37.99
N ALA A 105 16.74 -5.88 38.39
CA ALA A 105 16.90 -6.93 39.39
C ALA A 105 16.21 -8.24 38.95
N GLY A 106 16.64 -9.36 39.53
CA GLY A 106 16.05 -10.68 39.28
C GLY A 106 16.27 -11.20 37.85
N ASP A 107 15.28 -11.89 37.31
CA ASP A 107 15.35 -12.56 35.99
C ASP A 107 15.66 -11.61 34.82
N ALA A 108 15.21 -10.36 34.90
CA ALA A 108 15.49 -9.36 33.87
C ALA A 108 16.98 -8.97 33.84
N ALA A 109 17.65 -8.87 34.98
CA ALA A 109 19.08 -8.62 35.05
C ALA A 109 19.89 -9.81 34.52
N ALA A 110 19.49 -11.04 34.84
CA ALA A 110 20.11 -12.26 34.32
C ALA A 110 19.99 -12.39 32.80
N ALA A 111 18.81 -12.14 32.25
CA ALA A 111 18.57 -12.16 30.79
C ALA A 111 19.43 -11.12 30.05
N LEU A 112 19.50 -9.88 30.58
CA LEU A 112 20.30 -8.82 29.99
C LEU A 112 21.81 -9.11 30.10
N SER A 113 22.27 -9.68 31.20
CA SER A 113 23.67 -10.13 31.35
C SER A 113 24.04 -11.20 30.34
N GLY A 114 23.16 -12.19 30.10
CA GLY A 114 23.36 -13.21 29.08
C GLY A 114 23.44 -12.63 27.66
N GLN A 115 22.59 -11.63 27.35
CA GLN A 115 22.64 -10.91 26.08
C GLN A 115 23.95 -10.15 25.90
N ILE A 116 24.42 -9.45 26.94
CA ILE A 116 25.71 -8.74 26.92
C ILE A 116 26.88 -9.70 26.67
N GLU A 117 26.86 -10.88 27.31
CA GLU A 117 27.92 -11.87 27.15
C GLU A 117 27.94 -12.46 25.72
N THR A 118 26.79 -12.70 25.14
CA THR A 118 26.67 -13.12 23.73
C THR A 118 27.23 -12.07 22.77
N LEU A 119 26.88 -10.79 22.95
CA LEU A 119 27.40 -9.69 22.13
C LEU A 119 28.91 -9.49 22.31
N LYS A 120 29.46 -9.65 23.52
CA LYS A 120 30.89 -9.62 23.78
C LYS A 120 31.62 -10.75 23.06
N SER A 121 31.07 -11.95 23.07
CA SER A 121 31.63 -13.10 22.34
C SER A 121 31.63 -12.83 20.82
N GLU A 122 30.55 -12.29 20.27
CA GLU A 122 30.47 -11.89 18.86
C GLU A 122 31.52 -10.82 18.53
N ALA A 123 31.65 -9.76 19.35
CA ALA A 123 32.62 -8.69 19.18
C ALA A 123 34.08 -9.21 19.21
N ASN A 124 34.39 -10.15 20.12
CA ASN A 124 35.72 -10.76 20.18
C ASN A 124 36.02 -11.60 18.95
N THR A 125 35.07 -12.36 18.44
CA THR A 125 35.18 -13.14 17.20
C THR A 125 35.43 -12.24 16.00
N LEU A 126 34.68 -11.15 15.87
CA LEU A 126 34.87 -10.15 14.83
C LEU A 126 36.25 -9.48 14.91
N ASN A 127 36.66 -9.08 16.11
CA ASN A 127 37.94 -8.43 16.34
C ASN A 127 39.13 -9.35 15.95
N ALA A 128 39.03 -10.65 16.22
CA ALA A 128 40.04 -11.64 15.80
C ALA A 128 40.16 -11.73 14.26
N ARG A 129 39.00 -11.70 13.54
CA ARG A 129 38.96 -11.70 12.06
C ARG A 129 39.61 -10.46 11.45
N ILE A 130 39.54 -9.31 12.12
CA ILE A 130 40.04 -8.01 11.64
C ILE A 130 41.56 -7.87 11.88
N THR A 131 42.07 -8.42 12.98
CA THR A 131 43.43 -8.13 13.46
C THR A 131 44.51 -8.72 12.55
N ASP A 132 44.22 -9.76 11.78
CA ASP A 132 45.18 -10.39 10.87
C ASP A 132 44.99 -9.88 9.43
N ALA A 133 45.66 -8.77 9.11
CA ALA A 133 45.52 -8.05 7.83
C ALA A 133 45.97 -8.84 6.59
N ASN A 134 46.69 -9.97 6.76
CA ASN A 134 47.16 -10.83 5.67
C ASN A 134 46.38 -12.13 5.57
N THR A 135 45.44 -12.40 6.46
CA THR A 135 44.65 -13.63 6.49
C THR A 135 43.41 -13.46 5.60
N ALA A 136 43.03 -14.52 4.94
CA ALA A 136 41.80 -14.56 4.17
C ALA A 136 40.58 -14.47 5.10
N ILE A 137 39.59 -13.62 4.76
CA ILE A 137 38.34 -13.47 5.49
C ILE A 137 37.32 -14.43 4.89
N GLU A 138 36.75 -15.30 5.71
CA GLU A 138 35.60 -16.12 5.34
C GLU A 138 34.36 -15.25 5.27
N LEU A 139 33.63 -15.34 4.14
CA LEU A 139 32.40 -14.63 3.87
C LEU A 139 31.22 -15.56 4.18
N ASP A 140 30.50 -15.25 5.22
CA ASP A 140 29.27 -15.93 5.61
C ASP A 140 28.04 -15.08 5.27
N GLN A 141 26.82 -15.58 5.54
CA GLN A 141 25.56 -14.90 5.26
C GLN A 141 25.33 -13.63 6.10
N ARG A 142 26.19 -13.32 7.07
CA ARG A 142 26.15 -12.13 7.94
C ARG A 142 27.02 -10.99 7.44
N LEU A 143 27.79 -11.24 6.37
CA LEU A 143 28.66 -10.25 5.72
C LEU A 143 28.08 -9.85 4.36
N PRO A 144 28.51 -8.71 3.80
CA PRO A 144 28.18 -8.34 2.43
C PRO A 144 28.54 -9.45 1.45
N SER A 145 27.67 -9.70 0.47
CA SER A 145 27.92 -10.72 -0.53
C SER A 145 28.73 -10.15 -1.67
N LEU A 146 29.80 -10.86 -2.06
CA LEU A 146 30.64 -10.55 -3.23
C LEU A 146 30.32 -11.54 -4.34
N LEU A 147 29.82 -11.03 -5.46
CA LEU A 147 29.52 -11.82 -6.67
C LEU A 147 30.48 -11.40 -7.79
N VAL A 148 31.30 -12.32 -8.26
CA VAL A 148 32.24 -12.06 -9.36
C VAL A 148 31.60 -12.52 -10.68
N ASN A 149 31.31 -11.58 -11.57
CA ASN A 149 30.81 -11.85 -12.90
C ASN A 149 31.97 -11.97 -13.89
N VAL A 150 32.11 -13.14 -14.51
CA VAL A 150 33.18 -13.43 -15.43
C VAL A 150 32.75 -14.44 -16.50
N ASN A 151 33.12 -14.20 -17.76
CA ASN A 151 32.83 -15.09 -18.90
C ASN A 151 31.38 -15.58 -18.95
N GLY A 152 30.40 -14.68 -18.69
CA GLY A 152 28.97 -15.00 -18.69
C GLY A 152 28.48 -15.83 -17.51
N GLY A 153 29.33 -16.13 -16.53
CA GLY A 153 29.02 -16.82 -15.28
C GLY A 153 29.14 -15.89 -14.07
N THR A 154 28.67 -16.38 -12.91
CA THR A 154 28.78 -15.67 -11.64
C THR A 154 29.29 -16.62 -10.55
N ILE A 155 30.31 -16.18 -9.81
CA ILE A 155 30.92 -16.90 -8.69
C ILE A 155 30.64 -16.10 -7.41
N LYS A 156 30.04 -16.73 -6.41
CA LYS A 156 29.87 -16.17 -5.07
C LYS A 156 31.14 -16.39 -4.27
N ALA A 157 31.78 -15.34 -3.79
CA ALA A 157 32.91 -15.42 -2.90
C ALA A 157 32.53 -16.08 -1.58
N THR A 158 33.29 -17.09 -1.16
CA THR A 158 33.20 -17.71 0.18
C THR A 158 34.38 -17.29 1.05
N GLN A 159 35.47 -16.88 0.42
CA GLN A 159 36.65 -16.39 1.09
C GLN A 159 37.32 -15.30 0.24
N ILE A 160 37.74 -14.21 0.88
CA ILE A 160 38.48 -13.13 0.23
C ILE A 160 39.82 -12.87 0.92
N SER A 161 40.84 -12.62 0.12
CA SER A 161 42.15 -12.15 0.55
C SER A 161 42.61 -11.01 -0.36
N PRO A 162 43.64 -10.22 0.01
CA PRO A 162 44.19 -9.20 -0.87
C PRO A 162 44.71 -9.77 -2.20
N ALA A 163 45.10 -11.07 -2.25
CA ALA A 163 45.62 -11.75 -3.42
C ALA A 163 44.56 -12.39 -4.32
N GLY A 164 43.32 -12.56 -3.82
CA GLY A 164 42.25 -13.19 -4.60
C GLY A 164 41.06 -13.64 -3.79
N ILE A 165 40.15 -14.27 -4.51
CA ILE A 165 38.87 -14.79 -3.99
C ILE A 165 38.79 -16.28 -4.26
N ASP A 166 38.32 -17.04 -3.27
CA ASP A 166 37.86 -18.40 -3.47
C ASP A 166 36.32 -18.40 -3.31
N GLY A 167 35.60 -19.09 -4.19
CA GLY A 167 34.14 -19.02 -4.22
C GLY A 167 33.47 -20.22 -4.87
N LEU A 168 32.16 -20.28 -4.73
CA LEU A 168 31.30 -21.28 -5.32
C LEU A 168 30.57 -20.74 -6.55
N LYS A 169 30.44 -21.59 -7.56
CA LYS A 169 29.67 -21.20 -8.75
C LYS A 169 28.19 -21.02 -8.43
N MET A 170 27.63 -19.90 -8.88
CA MET A 170 26.20 -19.64 -8.90
C MET A 170 25.64 -19.86 -10.32
N ILE A 171 26.35 -19.31 -11.31
CA ILE A 171 26.14 -19.57 -12.75
C ILE A 171 27.45 -19.98 -13.33
N THR A 172 27.49 -21.10 -14.06
CA THR A 172 28.71 -21.64 -14.66
C THR A 172 29.21 -20.69 -15.73
N PRO A 173 30.51 -20.24 -15.63
CA PRO A 173 31.14 -19.50 -16.70
C PRO A 173 31.20 -20.31 -18.00
N THR A 174 31.00 -19.65 -19.13
CA THR A 174 31.04 -20.29 -20.47
C THR A 174 32.44 -20.66 -20.91
N SER A 175 33.50 -20.03 -20.33
CA SER A 175 34.89 -20.28 -20.59
C SER A 175 35.71 -20.13 -19.32
N THR A 176 36.81 -20.88 -19.24
CA THR A 176 37.83 -20.78 -18.16
C THR A 176 39.05 -19.96 -18.59
N GLU A 177 39.03 -19.41 -19.80
CA GLU A 177 40.11 -18.54 -20.27
C GLU A 177 40.25 -17.28 -19.40
N PRO A 178 41.46 -16.72 -19.29
CA PRO A 178 41.69 -15.48 -18.57
C PRO A 178 40.79 -14.35 -19.14
N ALA A 179 40.11 -13.64 -18.27
CA ALA A 179 39.26 -12.50 -18.64
C ALA A 179 40.10 -11.22 -18.59
N ASN A 180 40.06 -10.42 -19.66
CA ASN A 180 40.78 -9.17 -19.75
C ASN A 180 40.17 -8.09 -18.86
N ALA A 181 40.94 -7.05 -18.54
CA ALA A 181 40.48 -5.87 -17.83
C ALA A 181 39.20 -5.30 -18.46
N GLY A 182 38.19 -4.97 -17.64
CA GLY A 182 36.92 -4.42 -18.05
C GLY A 182 35.86 -5.44 -18.56
N THR A 183 36.24 -6.73 -18.77
CA THR A 183 35.30 -7.78 -19.20
C THR A 183 34.73 -8.59 -18.05
N TRP A 184 35.13 -8.31 -16.84
CA TRP A 184 34.64 -8.92 -15.61
C TRP A 184 34.38 -7.85 -14.55
N SER A 185 33.61 -8.17 -13.53
CA SER A 185 33.24 -7.23 -12.47
C SER A 185 32.97 -7.93 -11.14
N ILE A 186 33.12 -7.17 -10.05
CA ILE A 186 32.71 -7.56 -8.70
C ILE A 186 31.49 -6.79 -8.34
N LEU A 187 30.39 -7.48 -8.12
CA LEU A 187 29.16 -6.91 -7.59
C LEU A 187 29.14 -7.15 -6.08
N THR A 188 29.20 -6.07 -5.31
CA THR A 188 29.07 -6.09 -3.85
C THR A 188 27.64 -5.76 -3.48
N LEU A 189 26.99 -6.66 -2.75
CA LEU A 189 25.69 -6.43 -2.14
C LEU A 189 25.91 -6.08 -0.66
N GLU A 190 25.76 -4.81 -0.31
CA GLU A 190 26.15 -4.28 1.00
C GLU A 190 25.36 -4.88 2.17
N THR A 191 24.04 -5.09 1.97
CA THR A 191 23.22 -5.74 2.98
C THR A 191 23.49 -7.24 3.01
N PRO A 192 23.84 -7.84 4.16
CA PRO A 192 24.05 -9.27 4.30
C PRO A 192 22.89 -10.12 3.84
N GLU A 193 23.17 -11.31 3.30
CA GLU A 193 22.14 -12.23 2.79
C GLU A 193 21.09 -12.59 3.86
N SER A 194 21.50 -12.73 5.12
CA SER A 194 20.62 -13.00 6.26
C SER A 194 19.56 -11.89 6.49
N ASN A 195 19.84 -10.68 6.03
CA ASN A 195 18.99 -9.50 6.22
C ASN A 195 18.24 -9.09 4.95
N ARG A 196 18.38 -9.85 3.86
CA ARG A 196 17.69 -9.63 2.59
C ARG A 196 16.59 -10.68 2.37
N ARG A 197 15.54 -10.30 1.71
CA ARG A 197 14.50 -11.24 1.25
C ARG A 197 14.94 -12.00 -0.01
N VAL A 198 15.73 -11.35 -0.87
CA VAL A 198 16.32 -11.97 -2.06
C VAL A 198 17.67 -12.55 -1.70
N GLN A 199 17.79 -13.87 -1.77
CA GLN A 199 19.04 -14.60 -1.59
C GLN A 199 19.99 -14.40 -2.78
N ASP A 200 21.30 -14.65 -2.58
CA ASP A 200 22.33 -14.44 -3.59
C ASP A 200 22.07 -15.19 -4.90
N GLN A 201 21.52 -16.40 -4.84
CA GLN A 201 21.14 -17.15 -6.03
C GLN A 201 20.08 -16.43 -6.87
N SER A 202 19.05 -15.91 -6.20
CA SER A 202 17.97 -15.16 -6.87
C SER A 202 18.46 -13.80 -7.38
N ALA A 203 19.32 -13.12 -6.61
CA ALA A 203 19.98 -11.88 -7.04
C ALA A 203 20.82 -12.10 -8.31
N THR A 204 21.58 -13.18 -8.34
CA THR A 204 22.39 -13.54 -9.52
C THR A 204 21.51 -13.76 -10.76
N TRP A 205 20.39 -14.46 -10.64
CA TRP A 205 19.46 -14.64 -11.77
C TRP A 205 18.82 -13.32 -12.21
N LEU A 206 18.46 -12.44 -11.28
CA LEU A 206 17.90 -11.13 -11.61
C LEU A 206 18.91 -10.25 -12.34
N GLU A 207 20.16 -10.23 -11.89
CA GLU A 207 21.23 -9.49 -12.57
C GLU A 207 21.50 -10.04 -13.98
N GLN A 208 21.45 -11.36 -14.18
CA GLN A 208 21.55 -11.96 -15.49
C GLN A 208 20.38 -11.55 -16.41
N LEU A 209 19.13 -11.59 -15.91
CA LEU A 209 17.96 -11.16 -16.66
C LEU A 209 18.02 -9.66 -17.01
N LYS A 210 18.59 -8.85 -16.12
CA LYS A 210 18.84 -7.41 -16.36
C LYS A 210 19.90 -7.21 -17.45
N ALA A 211 21.00 -7.97 -17.39
CA ALA A 211 22.08 -7.92 -18.38
C ALA A 211 21.64 -8.40 -19.79
N THR A 212 20.75 -9.38 -19.86
CA THR A 212 20.20 -9.89 -21.13
C THR A 212 19.10 -9.01 -21.72
N GLY A 213 18.66 -7.96 -20.99
CA GLY A 213 17.58 -7.08 -21.45
C GLY A 213 16.20 -7.74 -21.47
N THR A 214 16.03 -8.86 -20.78
CA THR A 214 14.75 -9.60 -20.71
C THR A 214 13.75 -8.93 -19.75
N LEU A 215 14.21 -7.99 -18.90
CA LEU A 215 13.37 -7.28 -17.96
C LEU A 215 12.80 -5.99 -18.58
N GLU A 216 11.50 -5.89 -18.60
CA GLU A 216 10.77 -4.71 -19.08
C GLU A 216 9.94 -4.05 -17.98
N LYS A 217 9.94 -2.72 -17.96
CA LYS A 217 9.04 -1.96 -17.09
C LYS A 217 7.66 -1.88 -17.74
N ALA A 218 6.66 -2.47 -17.07
CA ALA A 218 5.28 -2.42 -17.52
C ALA A 218 4.43 -1.53 -16.62
N PHE A 219 3.38 -0.89 -17.20
CA PHE A 219 2.39 -0.20 -16.41
C PHE A 219 1.57 -1.21 -15.59
N ALA A 220 1.34 -0.92 -14.32
CA ALA A 220 0.67 -1.82 -13.38
C ALA A 220 -0.86 -1.88 -13.63
N THR A 221 -1.29 -2.41 -14.78
CA THR A 221 -2.70 -2.54 -15.14
C THR A 221 -3.50 -3.37 -14.14
N ARG A 222 -2.85 -4.37 -13.51
CA ARG A 222 -3.46 -5.19 -12.45
C ARG A 222 -3.95 -4.38 -11.28
N PHE A 223 -3.27 -3.31 -10.93
CA PHE A 223 -3.70 -2.41 -9.85
C PHE A 223 -5.14 -1.91 -10.06
N PHE A 224 -5.55 -1.65 -11.31
CA PHE A 224 -6.88 -1.16 -11.66
C PHE A 224 -7.89 -2.24 -12.00
N THR A 225 -7.44 -3.46 -12.30
CA THR A 225 -8.31 -4.54 -12.81
C THR A 225 -8.56 -5.66 -11.82
N SER A 226 -7.69 -5.83 -10.81
CA SER A 226 -7.78 -6.91 -9.82
C SER A 226 -8.43 -6.43 -8.52
N GLY A 227 -8.94 -7.41 -7.74
CA GLY A 227 -9.31 -7.21 -6.34
C GLY A 227 -8.09 -7.18 -5.41
N ASP A 228 -8.32 -7.26 -4.10
CA ASP A 228 -7.25 -7.27 -3.11
C ASP A 228 -6.46 -8.59 -3.13
N SER A 229 -5.22 -8.56 -2.68
CA SER A 229 -4.36 -9.73 -2.55
C SER A 229 -3.39 -9.54 -1.40
N ARG A 230 -2.97 -10.65 -0.76
CA ARG A 230 -1.89 -10.63 0.24
C ARG A 230 -0.53 -10.42 -0.40
N GLU A 231 -0.42 -10.70 -1.69
CA GLU A 231 0.80 -10.47 -2.45
C GLU A 231 0.73 -9.10 -3.12
N PRO A 232 1.67 -8.20 -2.81
CA PRO A 232 1.63 -6.82 -3.30
C PRO A 232 1.53 -6.72 -4.83
N GLU A 233 2.25 -7.57 -5.58
CA GLU A 233 2.25 -7.55 -7.04
C GLU A 233 0.88 -7.90 -7.66
N LEU A 234 0.05 -8.68 -6.93
CA LEU A 234 -1.28 -9.09 -7.38
C LEU A 234 -2.40 -8.17 -6.85
N ALA A 235 -2.11 -7.40 -5.79
CA ALA A 235 -3.09 -6.54 -5.13
C ALA A 235 -3.57 -5.41 -6.06
N GLY A 236 -4.89 -5.30 -6.19
CA GLY A 236 -5.57 -4.29 -6.98
C GLY A 236 -6.64 -3.52 -6.19
N ILE A 237 -7.04 -2.37 -6.73
CA ILE A 237 -7.95 -1.42 -6.08
C ILE A 237 -9.41 -1.55 -6.56
N ARG A 238 -9.68 -2.37 -7.57
CA ARG A 238 -11.00 -2.43 -8.22
C ARG A 238 -12.11 -2.83 -7.28
N GLY A 239 -11.88 -3.79 -6.37
CA GLY A 239 -12.85 -4.21 -5.37
C GLY A 239 -13.28 -3.05 -4.46
N ALA A 240 -12.31 -2.31 -3.93
CA ALA A 240 -12.54 -1.15 -3.08
C ALA A 240 -13.20 0.02 -3.83
N LEU A 241 -12.85 0.23 -5.11
CA LEU A 241 -13.45 1.26 -5.96
C LEU A 241 -14.95 0.97 -6.21
N THR A 242 -15.28 -0.27 -6.60
CA THR A 242 -16.68 -0.69 -6.82
C THR A 242 -17.47 -0.70 -5.53
N GLY A 243 -16.89 -1.15 -4.41
CA GLY A 243 -17.52 -1.08 -3.09
C GLY A 243 -17.81 0.36 -2.67
N THR A 244 -16.90 1.30 -2.92
CA THR A 244 -17.12 2.73 -2.66
C THR A 244 -18.28 3.28 -3.49
N LEU A 245 -18.33 2.95 -4.79
CA LEU A 245 -19.42 3.38 -5.68
C LEU A 245 -20.78 2.90 -5.18
N TRP A 246 -20.92 1.61 -4.83
CA TRP A 246 -22.17 1.05 -4.29
C TRP A 246 -22.54 1.66 -2.94
N THR A 247 -21.59 1.82 -2.02
CA THR A 247 -21.81 2.41 -0.71
C THR A 247 -22.31 3.85 -0.82
N LEU A 248 -21.63 4.68 -1.64
CA LEU A 248 -22.04 6.07 -1.86
C LEU A 248 -23.36 6.18 -2.61
N ALA A 249 -23.65 5.28 -3.55
CA ALA A 249 -24.94 5.25 -4.23
C ALA A 249 -26.08 4.99 -3.23
N VAL A 250 -25.93 3.99 -2.36
CA VAL A 250 -26.90 3.72 -1.29
C VAL A 250 -27.06 4.93 -0.36
N THR A 251 -25.93 5.52 0.07
CA THR A 251 -25.94 6.73 0.91
C THR A 251 -26.73 7.85 0.25
N LEU A 252 -26.45 8.18 -1.01
CA LEU A 252 -27.10 9.28 -1.73
C LEU A 252 -28.59 9.04 -1.95
N ILE A 253 -28.95 7.82 -2.39
CA ILE A 253 -30.37 7.45 -2.65
C ILE A 253 -31.22 7.55 -1.38
N LEU A 254 -30.64 7.30 -0.22
CA LEU A 254 -31.35 7.40 1.05
C LEU A 254 -31.33 8.81 1.63
N CYS A 255 -30.14 9.42 1.76
CA CYS A 255 -30.03 10.68 2.51
C CYS A 255 -30.54 11.90 1.74
N LEU A 256 -30.47 11.92 0.40
CA LEU A 256 -30.95 13.07 -0.37
C LEU A 256 -32.48 13.23 -0.29
N PRO A 257 -33.34 12.25 -0.63
CA PRO A 257 -34.78 12.43 -0.55
C PRO A 257 -35.28 12.58 0.89
N LEU A 258 -34.73 11.83 1.84
CA LEU A 258 -35.12 11.94 3.24
C LEU A 258 -34.67 13.27 3.84
N GLY A 259 -33.47 13.73 3.57
CA GLY A 259 -32.93 14.99 4.08
C GLY A 259 -33.65 16.20 3.51
N VAL A 260 -33.89 16.21 2.18
CA VAL A 260 -34.64 17.30 1.53
C VAL A 260 -36.11 17.29 1.96
N GLY A 261 -36.77 16.12 2.04
CA GLY A 261 -38.13 15.98 2.51
C GLY A 261 -38.31 16.46 3.94
N ALA A 262 -37.37 16.08 4.84
CA ALA A 262 -37.40 16.58 6.22
C ALA A 262 -37.18 18.10 6.29
N ALA A 263 -36.28 18.66 5.48
CA ALA A 263 -36.04 20.09 5.42
C ALA A 263 -37.26 20.87 4.94
N ILE A 264 -37.92 20.39 3.88
CA ILE A 264 -39.14 20.98 3.35
C ILE A 264 -40.24 20.92 4.43
N TYR A 265 -40.43 19.76 5.07
CA TYR A 265 -41.43 19.63 6.13
C TYR A 265 -41.17 20.61 7.27
N LEU A 266 -39.96 20.66 7.80
CA LEU A 266 -39.62 21.51 8.95
C LEU A 266 -39.70 23.00 8.63
N GLU A 267 -39.39 23.41 7.39
CA GLU A 267 -39.33 24.83 7.03
C GLU A 267 -40.69 25.37 6.59
N GLU A 268 -41.50 24.56 5.86
CA GLU A 268 -42.67 25.04 5.15
C GLU A 268 -44.00 24.51 5.73
N PHE A 269 -43.98 23.35 6.39
CA PHE A 269 -45.21 22.68 6.85
C PHE A 269 -45.30 22.48 8.37
N ALA A 270 -44.14 22.39 9.05
CA ALA A 270 -44.14 22.09 10.47
C ALA A 270 -44.76 23.25 11.30
N PRO A 271 -45.61 22.95 12.26
CA PRO A 271 -46.13 23.97 13.16
C PRO A 271 -45.01 24.49 14.07
N LYS A 272 -44.98 25.80 14.31
CA LYS A 272 -44.02 26.44 15.22
C LYS A 272 -44.40 26.14 16.67
N ASN A 273 -43.99 24.98 17.17
CA ASN A 273 -44.29 24.52 18.53
C ASN A 273 -43.01 23.92 19.17
N ARG A 274 -43.11 23.61 20.48
CA ARG A 274 -41.98 23.03 21.25
C ARG A 274 -41.51 21.68 20.69
N ILE A 275 -42.39 20.90 20.05
CA ILE A 275 -42.01 19.60 19.46
C ILE A 275 -41.08 19.82 18.25
N THR A 276 -41.44 20.75 17.37
CA THR A 276 -40.58 21.10 16.22
C THR A 276 -39.25 21.65 16.68
N GLU A 277 -39.22 22.49 17.72
CA GLU A 277 -37.97 23.01 18.30
C GLU A 277 -37.08 21.88 18.85
N VAL A 278 -37.66 20.92 19.58
CA VAL A 278 -36.94 19.74 20.07
C VAL A 278 -36.37 18.91 18.91
N ILE A 279 -37.13 18.72 17.82
CA ILE A 279 -36.66 18.00 16.62
C ILE A 279 -35.45 18.75 16.01
N GLU A 280 -35.52 20.06 15.86
CA GLU A 280 -34.41 20.87 15.33
C GLU A 280 -33.15 20.79 16.17
N ILE A 281 -33.32 20.88 17.51
CA ILE A 281 -32.19 20.75 18.45
C ILE A 281 -31.56 19.35 18.30
N ASN A 282 -32.36 18.28 18.18
CA ASN A 282 -31.86 16.92 18.02
C ASN A 282 -31.14 16.72 16.71
N ILE A 283 -31.61 17.30 15.59
CA ILE A 283 -30.89 17.24 14.30
C ILE A 283 -29.52 17.91 14.42
N ASN A 284 -29.42 19.07 15.06
CA ASN A 284 -28.16 19.77 15.29
C ASN A 284 -27.21 18.95 16.21
N ASN A 285 -27.75 18.35 17.27
CA ASN A 285 -27.00 17.50 18.18
C ASN A 285 -26.49 16.24 17.47
N LEU A 286 -27.33 15.65 16.59
CA LEU A 286 -26.92 14.47 15.81
C LEU A 286 -25.74 14.77 14.87
N ALA A 287 -25.67 15.99 14.31
CA ALA A 287 -24.54 16.43 13.52
C ALA A 287 -23.20 16.54 14.31
N ALA A 288 -23.28 16.66 15.63
CA ALA A 288 -22.11 16.75 16.52
C ALA A 288 -21.67 15.40 17.09
N VAL A 289 -22.37 14.29 16.79
CA VAL A 289 -22.04 12.94 17.26
C VAL A 289 -20.77 12.44 16.57
N PRO A 290 -19.78 11.89 17.31
CA PRO A 290 -18.59 11.27 16.71
C PRO A 290 -18.98 10.15 15.71
N SER A 291 -18.33 10.12 14.55
CA SER A 291 -18.67 9.20 13.45
C SER A 291 -18.61 7.71 13.87
N ILE A 292 -17.71 7.34 14.78
CA ILE A 292 -17.59 5.99 15.31
C ILE A 292 -18.89 5.49 15.99
N VAL A 293 -19.65 6.39 16.61
CA VAL A 293 -20.91 6.03 17.28
C VAL A 293 -21.96 5.55 16.27
N PHE A 294 -21.99 6.15 15.06
CA PHE A 294 -22.85 5.66 13.96
C PHE A 294 -22.43 4.26 13.50
N GLY A 295 -21.12 3.96 13.53
CA GLY A 295 -20.61 2.61 13.26
C GLY A 295 -21.10 1.59 14.31
N LEU A 296 -21.04 1.93 15.59
CA LEU A 296 -21.57 1.10 16.68
C LEU A 296 -23.08 0.92 16.58
N LEU A 297 -23.81 2.00 16.26
CA LEU A 297 -25.25 1.93 15.99
C LEU A 297 -25.55 1.01 14.80
N GLY A 298 -24.77 1.12 13.72
CA GLY A 298 -24.87 0.26 12.56
C GLY A 298 -24.64 -1.22 12.90
N LEU A 299 -23.62 -1.50 13.71
CA LEU A 299 -23.34 -2.85 14.21
C LEU A 299 -24.52 -3.40 15.02
N ALA A 300 -25.08 -2.61 15.95
CA ALA A 300 -26.15 -3.04 16.82
C ALA A 300 -27.49 -3.22 16.06
N MET A 301 -27.86 -2.22 15.24
CA MET A 301 -29.16 -2.22 14.57
C MET A 301 -29.15 -3.02 13.26
N PHE A 302 -28.22 -2.70 12.34
CA PHE A 302 -28.28 -3.29 11.00
C PHE A 302 -27.77 -4.72 10.96
N LEU A 303 -26.67 -5.02 11.68
CA LEU A 303 -26.09 -6.36 11.67
C LEU A 303 -26.76 -7.27 12.69
N ASN A 304 -26.90 -6.85 13.97
CA ASN A 304 -27.39 -7.73 15.01
C ASN A 304 -28.91 -7.80 15.06
N PHE A 305 -29.63 -6.67 14.92
CA PHE A 305 -31.09 -6.66 15.01
C PHE A 305 -31.77 -7.01 13.67
N PHE A 306 -31.36 -6.37 12.56
CA PHE A 306 -31.94 -6.64 11.24
C PHE A 306 -31.28 -7.82 10.49
N GLY A 307 -30.16 -8.36 10.98
CA GLY A 307 -29.47 -9.50 10.38
C GLY A 307 -28.92 -9.24 8.98
N LEU A 308 -28.59 -7.98 8.63
CA LEU A 308 -28.04 -7.66 7.34
C LEU A 308 -26.61 -8.20 7.19
N PRO A 309 -26.15 -8.47 5.94
CA PRO A 309 -24.84 -9.07 5.70
C PRO A 309 -23.71 -8.11 6.12
N ARG A 310 -22.71 -8.68 6.81
CA ARG A 310 -21.49 -7.93 7.19
C ARG A 310 -20.70 -7.54 5.95
N SER A 311 -19.93 -6.46 6.07
CA SER A 311 -19.03 -5.95 5.01
C SER A 311 -19.75 -5.60 3.69
N ALA A 312 -21.08 -5.47 3.70
CA ALA A 312 -21.85 -5.15 2.50
C ALA A 312 -21.96 -3.64 2.26
N PRO A 313 -21.88 -3.17 1.01
CA PRO A 313 -22.13 -1.75 0.65
C PRO A 313 -23.45 -1.22 1.14
N LEU A 314 -24.48 -2.05 1.20
CA LEU A 314 -25.81 -1.68 1.73
C LEU A 314 -25.70 -1.19 3.17
N VAL A 315 -25.05 -1.95 4.04
CA VAL A 315 -24.88 -1.59 5.45
C VAL A 315 -23.97 -0.37 5.61
N GLY A 316 -22.87 -0.33 4.88
CA GLY A 316 -22.01 0.84 4.84
C GLY A 316 -22.75 2.10 4.42
N GLY A 317 -23.57 2.01 3.37
CA GLY A 317 -24.39 3.11 2.87
C GLY A 317 -25.47 3.56 3.85
N LEU A 318 -26.11 2.64 4.58
CA LEU A 318 -27.08 2.96 5.63
C LEU A 318 -26.42 3.74 6.78
N VAL A 319 -25.26 3.29 7.23
CA VAL A 319 -24.51 3.95 8.32
C VAL A 319 -24.02 5.34 7.91
N LEU A 320 -23.47 5.47 6.71
CA LEU A 320 -23.04 6.76 6.17
C LEU A 320 -24.23 7.69 5.90
N ALA A 321 -25.40 7.14 5.51
CA ALA A 321 -26.59 7.94 5.34
C ALA A 321 -27.04 8.57 6.67
N LEU A 322 -27.02 7.82 7.78
CA LEU A 322 -27.33 8.37 9.11
C LEU A 322 -26.38 9.50 9.50
N LEU A 323 -25.09 9.36 9.18
CA LEU A 323 -24.06 10.36 9.48
C LEU A 323 -24.25 11.64 8.65
N VAL A 324 -24.60 11.52 7.37
CA VAL A 324 -24.69 12.65 6.43
C VAL A 324 -26.05 13.33 6.47
N LEU A 325 -27.10 12.61 6.88
CA LEU A 325 -28.48 13.09 6.90
C LEU A 325 -28.66 14.46 7.61
N PRO A 326 -28.10 14.70 8.82
CA PRO A 326 -28.21 15.99 9.49
C PRO A 326 -27.62 17.14 8.65
N THR A 327 -26.46 16.91 8.03
CA THR A 327 -25.78 17.91 7.19
C THR A 327 -26.67 18.31 6.00
N ILE A 328 -27.29 17.33 5.35
CA ILE A 328 -28.19 17.59 4.22
C ILE A 328 -29.47 18.34 4.69
N ILE A 329 -30.06 17.97 5.83
CA ILE A 329 -31.21 18.64 6.37
C ILE A 329 -30.89 20.11 6.66
N ILE A 330 -29.78 20.38 7.38
CA ILE A 330 -29.38 21.75 7.76
C ILE A 330 -29.13 22.61 6.53
N ALA A 331 -28.35 22.08 5.58
CA ALA A 331 -28.02 22.79 4.34
C ALA A 331 -29.26 23.05 3.47
N SER A 332 -30.18 22.07 3.38
CA SER A 332 -31.41 22.20 2.62
C SER A 332 -32.38 23.24 3.24
N ARG A 333 -32.47 23.25 4.58
CA ARG A 333 -33.25 24.29 5.28
C ARG A 333 -32.67 25.69 5.04
N ALA A 334 -31.34 25.83 5.13
CA ALA A 334 -30.67 27.09 4.84
C ALA A 334 -30.92 27.55 3.39
N ALA A 335 -30.93 26.64 2.43
CA ALA A 335 -31.21 26.92 1.04
C ALA A 335 -32.67 27.33 0.80
N LEU A 336 -33.61 26.68 1.47
CA LEU A 336 -35.07 27.06 1.42
C LEU A 336 -35.30 28.44 2.00
N ARG A 337 -34.70 28.77 3.14
CA ARG A 337 -34.76 30.11 3.77
C ARG A 337 -34.16 31.22 2.94
N ALA A 338 -33.17 30.92 2.10
CA ALA A 338 -32.54 31.88 1.25
C ALA A 338 -33.42 32.35 0.07
N VAL A 339 -34.48 31.61 -0.24
CA VAL A 339 -35.43 31.99 -1.29
C VAL A 339 -36.29 33.18 -0.78
N PRO A 340 -36.39 34.31 -1.52
CA PRO A 340 -37.19 35.47 -1.11
C PRO A 340 -38.65 35.09 -0.86
N PRO A 341 -39.24 35.53 0.28
CA PRO A 341 -40.64 35.22 0.62
C PRO A 341 -41.66 35.71 -0.43
N SER A 342 -41.33 36.83 -1.11
CA SER A 342 -42.15 37.41 -2.18
C SER A 342 -42.46 36.41 -3.32
N ILE A 343 -41.57 35.46 -3.60
CA ILE A 343 -41.82 34.44 -4.64
C ILE A 343 -42.95 33.50 -4.22
N LYS A 344 -42.98 33.08 -2.97
CA LYS A 344 -44.02 32.25 -2.40
C LYS A 344 -45.35 33.02 -2.33
N GLU A 345 -45.29 34.27 -1.86
CA GLU A 345 -46.47 35.15 -1.76
C GLU A 345 -47.08 35.46 -3.14
N ALA A 346 -46.22 35.70 -4.16
CA ALA A 346 -46.67 35.91 -5.53
C ALA A 346 -47.40 34.68 -6.09
N ALA A 347 -46.85 33.48 -5.85
CA ALA A 347 -47.46 32.23 -6.30
C ALA A 347 -48.84 32.01 -5.64
N LEU A 348 -48.95 32.28 -4.33
CA LEU A 348 -50.22 32.21 -3.62
C LEU A 348 -51.23 33.27 -4.10
N GLY A 349 -50.75 34.50 -4.40
CA GLY A 349 -51.54 35.58 -4.92
C GLY A 349 -52.21 35.32 -6.28
N VAL A 350 -51.56 34.50 -7.14
CA VAL A 350 -52.16 34.05 -8.41
C VAL A 350 -52.98 32.77 -8.28
N GLY A 351 -53.24 32.30 -7.04
CA GLY A 351 -54.14 31.18 -6.75
C GLY A 351 -53.47 29.80 -6.67
N ALA A 352 -52.13 29.71 -6.61
CA ALA A 352 -51.47 28.43 -6.39
C ALA A 352 -51.74 27.92 -4.97
N SER A 353 -51.90 26.60 -4.82
CA SER A 353 -51.95 26.00 -3.48
C SER A 353 -50.58 26.11 -2.80
N HIS A 354 -50.55 26.01 -1.45
CA HIS A 354 -49.31 26.05 -0.68
C HIS A 354 -48.28 25.01 -1.18
N GLN A 355 -48.70 23.79 -1.47
CA GLN A 355 -47.86 22.74 -2.03
C GLN A 355 -47.33 23.12 -3.42
N GLN A 356 -48.17 23.67 -4.31
CA GLN A 356 -47.73 24.11 -5.63
C GLN A 356 -46.73 25.25 -5.54
N ALA A 357 -46.93 26.20 -4.65
CA ALA A 357 -45.99 27.30 -4.41
C ALA A 357 -44.60 26.77 -4.00
N ILE A 358 -44.55 25.76 -3.11
CA ILE A 358 -43.31 25.19 -2.63
C ILE A 358 -42.63 24.33 -3.71
N PHE A 359 -43.30 23.33 -4.26
CA PHE A 359 -42.69 22.37 -5.16
C PHE A 359 -42.36 22.93 -6.54
N HIS A 360 -43.16 23.90 -7.05
CA HIS A 360 -42.95 24.47 -8.38
C HIS A 360 -42.15 25.78 -8.39
N HIS A 361 -42.11 26.51 -7.28
CA HIS A 361 -41.44 27.82 -7.24
C HIS A 361 -40.28 27.87 -6.22
N VAL A 362 -40.51 27.53 -4.94
CA VAL A 362 -39.49 27.64 -3.89
C VAL A 362 -38.41 26.57 -4.04
N LEU A 363 -38.80 25.30 -4.14
CA LEU A 363 -37.86 24.18 -4.20
C LEU A 363 -36.92 24.26 -5.40
N PRO A 364 -37.37 24.56 -6.64
CA PRO A 364 -36.44 24.70 -7.77
C PRO A 364 -35.37 25.78 -7.59
N LEU A 365 -35.74 26.88 -6.90
CA LEU A 365 -34.82 27.96 -6.58
C LEU A 365 -33.86 27.63 -5.45
N ALA A 366 -34.25 26.79 -4.50
CA ALA A 366 -33.42 26.28 -3.43
C ALA A 366 -32.45 25.14 -3.89
N MET A 367 -32.75 24.47 -5.04
CA MET A 367 -32.00 23.33 -5.50
C MET A 367 -30.50 23.54 -5.60
N PRO A 368 -29.95 24.67 -6.10
CA PRO A 368 -28.51 24.88 -6.12
C PRO A 368 -27.86 24.84 -4.75
N GLY A 369 -28.53 25.39 -3.73
CA GLY A 369 -28.08 25.35 -2.32
C GLY A 369 -28.16 23.95 -1.73
N ILE A 370 -29.27 23.24 -1.97
CA ILE A 370 -29.48 21.84 -1.58
C ILE A 370 -28.39 20.94 -2.17
N MET A 371 -28.13 21.07 -3.46
CA MET A 371 -27.08 20.31 -4.14
C MET A 371 -25.68 20.60 -3.56
N THR A 372 -25.42 21.86 -3.18
CA THR A 372 -24.14 22.21 -2.53
C THR A 372 -23.99 21.49 -1.18
N GLY A 373 -25.02 21.49 -0.35
CA GLY A 373 -25.03 20.76 0.93
C GLY A 373 -24.84 19.25 0.73
N THR A 374 -25.51 18.69 -0.29
CA THR A 374 -25.37 17.28 -0.64
C THR A 374 -23.95 16.93 -1.08
N ILE A 375 -23.29 17.76 -1.89
CA ILE A 375 -21.90 17.57 -2.33
C ILE A 375 -20.97 17.55 -1.12
N ILE A 376 -21.13 18.48 -0.18
CA ILE A 376 -20.31 18.54 1.04
C ILE A 376 -20.54 17.29 1.89
N GLY A 377 -21.79 16.87 2.09
CA GLY A 377 -22.11 15.67 2.82
C GLY A 377 -21.55 14.39 2.19
N MET A 378 -21.63 14.26 0.88
CA MET A 378 -21.09 13.10 0.17
C MET A 378 -19.56 13.08 0.18
N ALA A 379 -18.92 14.25 0.09
CA ALA A 379 -17.46 14.34 0.22
C ALA A 379 -17.00 13.95 1.64
N HIS A 380 -17.75 14.32 2.67
CA HIS A 380 -17.53 13.87 4.04
C HIS A 380 -17.68 12.35 4.16
N ALA A 381 -18.79 11.78 3.64
CA ALA A 381 -19.02 10.33 3.63
C ALA A 381 -17.89 9.54 2.96
N LEU A 382 -17.36 10.04 1.85
CA LEU A 382 -16.25 9.38 1.14
C LEU A 382 -14.98 9.28 1.97
N GLY A 383 -14.72 10.25 2.85
CA GLY A 383 -13.52 10.27 3.71
C GLY A 383 -13.67 9.48 5.01
N GLU A 384 -14.88 9.04 5.36
CA GLU A 384 -15.14 8.38 6.64
C GLU A 384 -14.69 6.91 6.63
N THR A 385 -13.80 6.58 7.56
CA THR A 385 -13.25 5.23 7.71
C THR A 385 -13.80 4.54 8.96
N ALA A 386 -13.84 5.23 10.09
CA ALA A 386 -14.13 4.64 11.40
C ALA A 386 -15.48 3.89 11.49
N PRO A 387 -16.61 4.42 11.03
CA PRO A 387 -17.87 3.70 11.08
C PRO A 387 -17.88 2.46 10.19
N LEU A 388 -17.15 2.48 9.08
CA LEU A 388 -17.06 1.36 8.14
C LEU A 388 -16.20 0.23 8.69
N LEU A 389 -15.13 0.55 9.44
CA LEU A 389 -14.35 -0.43 10.19
C LEU A 389 -15.22 -1.16 11.22
N MET A 390 -16.06 -0.44 11.96
CA MET A 390 -16.90 -1.01 13.01
C MET A 390 -17.93 -2.00 12.51
N ILE A 391 -18.48 -1.82 11.31
CA ILE A 391 -19.42 -2.76 10.68
C ILE A 391 -18.75 -3.94 9.97
N GLY A 392 -17.41 -4.02 10.02
CA GLY A 392 -16.65 -5.15 9.53
C GLY A 392 -16.17 -5.05 8.08
N MET A 393 -16.19 -3.87 7.45
CA MET A 393 -15.61 -3.68 6.10
C MET A 393 -14.07 -3.76 6.07
N VAL A 394 -13.47 -4.31 7.12
CA VAL A 394 -12.04 -4.64 7.27
C VAL A 394 -11.69 -6.05 6.74
N ALA A 395 -12.66 -6.82 6.28
CA ALA A 395 -12.41 -8.15 5.79
C ALA A 395 -11.52 -8.10 4.53
N PHE A 396 -10.58 -9.03 4.46
CA PHE A 396 -9.80 -9.27 3.25
C PHE A 396 -10.73 -9.90 2.19
N ILE A 397 -11.02 -9.16 1.14
CA ILE A 397 -11.97 -9.55 0.10
C ILE A 397 -11.29 -9.47 -1.26
N VAL A 398 -11.06 -10.64 -1.86
CA VAL A 398 -10.41 -10.79 -3.17
C VAL A 398 -11.40 -10.50 -4.30
N ASP A 399 -12.67 -10.85 -4.10
CA ASP A 399 -13.70 -10.74 -5.13
C ASP A 399 -14.16 -9.29 -5.33
N ILE A 400 -14.56 -8.98 -6.57
CA ILE A 400 -15.10 -7.68 -6.93
C ILE A 400 -16.62 -7.75 -6.74
N PRO A 401 -17.22 -6.89 -5.90
CA PRO A 401 -18.64 -6.97 -5.60
C PRO A 401 -19.49 -6.64 -6.85
N GLY A 402 -20.39 -7.54 -7.21
CA GLY A 402 -21.38 -7.36 -8.29
C GLY A 402 -22.64 -6.63 -7.84
N GLY A 403 -22.85 -6.45 -6.51
CA GLY A 403 -24.06 -5.82 -5.97
C GLY A 403 -23.89 -5.22 -4.58
N ILE A 404 -24.98 -4.60 -4.09
CA ILE A 404 -24.98 -3.87 -2.80
C ILE A 404 -24.97 -4.79 -1.57
N THR A 405 -25.30 -6.07 -1.73
CA THR A 405 -25.38 -7.06 -0.63
C THR A 405 -24.17 -8.00 -0.57
N GLU A 406 -23.30 -7.95 -1.56
CA GLU A 406 -22.07 -8.73 -1.59
C GLU A 406 -21.00 -8.09 -0.71
N ALA A 407 -20.14 -8.93 -0.13
CA ALA A 407 -19.05 -8.43 0.71
C ALA A 407 -18.08 -7.57 -0.11
N SER A 408 -17.71 -6.42 0.42
CA SER A 408 -16.74 -5.50 -0.18
C SER A 408 -16.03 -4.67 0.85
N THR A 409 -14.88 -4.14 0.48
CA THR A 409 -14.23 -3.02 1.17
C THR A 409 -14.50 -1.72 0.40
N VAL A 410 -14.06 -0.59 0.94
CA VAL A 410 -14.13 0.74 0.33
C VAL A 410 -12.76 1.39 0.30
N LEU A 411 -12.55 2.38 -0.57
CA LEU A 411 -11.26 3.03 -0.77
C LEU A 411 -10.58 3.52 0.53
N PRO A 412 -11.26 4.27 1.44
CA PRO A 412 -10.62 4.72 2.68
C PRO A 412 -10.18 3.57 3.59
N VAL A 413 -10.99 2.51 3.67
CA VAL A 413 -10.66 1.32 4.47
C VAL A 413 -9.51 0.55 3.83
N GLN A 414 -9.50 0.39 2.51
CA GLN A 414 -8.42 -0.30 1.80
C GLN A 414 -7.08 0.42 1.97
N ILE A 415 -7.07 1.75 1.91
CA ILE A 415 -5.88 2.57 2.18
C ILE A 415 -5.39 2.32 3.61
N TYR A 416 -6.29 2.30 4.59
CA TYR A 416 -5.96 2.00 5.98
C TYR A 416 -5.36 0.60 6.13
N LEU A 417 -5.98 -0.43 5.54
CA LEU A 417 -5.51 -1.81 5.61
C LEU A 417 -4.11 -1.97 5.00
N TRP A 418 -3.87 -1.40 3.83
CA TRP A 418 -2.56 -1.48 3.18
C TRP A 418 -1.48 -0.67 3.90
N SER A 419 -1.84 0.43 4.57
CA SER A 419 -0.88 1.24 5.34
C SER A 419 -0.37 0.54 6.60
N ASP A 420 -1.10 -0.44 7.12
CA ASP A 420 -0.76 -1.21 8.32
C ASP A 420 0.04 -2.48 8.00
N LEU A 421 0.23 -2.80 6.71
CA LEU A 421 1.01 -3.96 6.29
C LEU A 421 2.51 -3.69 6.35
N PRO A 422 3.30 -4.67 6.84
CA PRO A 422 4.74 -4.50 7.02
C PRO A 422 5.56 -4.52 5.72
N GLU A 423 4.99 -5.00 4.62
CA GLU A 423 5.66 -5.10 3.32
C GLU A 423 5.81 -3.70 2.68
N VAL A 424 7.06 -3.35 2.33
CA VAL A 424 7.41 -2.04 1.76
C VAL A 424 6.63 -1.74 0.47
N ALA A 425 6.32 -2.75 -0.32
CA ALA A 425 5.56 -2.59 -1.56
C ALA A 425 4.12 -2.11 -1.35
N PHE A 426 3.49 -2.45 -0.21
CA PHE A 426 2.17 -1.91 0.11
C PHE A 426 2.21 -0.40 0.39
N GLN A 427 3.34 0.19 0.75
CA GLN A 427 3.47 1.65 0.86
C GLN A 427 3.25 2.34 -0.50
N ALA A 428 3.85 1.78 -1.57
CA ALA A 428 3.62 2.27 -2.93
C ALA A 428 2.17 2.07 -3.38
N LYS A 429 1.55 0.93 -3.03
CA LYS A 429 0.13 0.65 -3.30
C LYS A 429 -0.79 1.59 -2.55
N THR A 430 -0.50 1.86 -1.28
CA THR A 430 -1.22 2.84 -0.45
C THR A 430 -1.16 4.23 -1.06
N ALA A 431 0.04 4.68 -1.47
CA ALA A 431 0.19 5.98 -2.14
C ALA A 431 -0.61 6.06 -3.45
N ALA A 432 -0.58 5.00 -4.27
CA ALA A 432 -1.39 4.90 -5.48
C ALA A 432 -2.90 4.92 -5.18
N ALA A 433 -3.36 4.20 -4.13
CA ALA A 433 -4.75 4.18 -3.71
C ALA A 433 -5.23 5.55 -3.21
N ILE A 434 -4.37 6.31 -2.51
CA ILE A 434 -4.66 7.70 -2.11
C ILE A 434 -4.87 8.57 -3.35
N LEU A 435 -4.03 8.45 -4.38
CA LEU A 435 -4.20 9.18 -5.63
C LEU A 435 -5.53 8.83 -6.32
N VAL A 436 -5.91 7.54 -6.32
CA VAL A 436 -7.21 7.08 -6.85
C VAL A 436 -8.36 7.68 -6.06
N LEU A 437 -8.28 7.70 -4.72
CA LEU A 437 -9.29 8.32 -3.85
C LEU A 437 -9.45 9.82 -4.14
N LEU A 438 -8.35 10.55 -4.28
CA LEU A 438 -8.36 11.98 -4.61
C LEU A 438 -8.95 12.23 -6.00
N ALA A 439 -8.57 11.42 -6.99
CA ALA A 439 -9.14 11.49 -8.34
C ALA A 439 -10.64 11.20 -8.33
N PHE A 440 -11.09 10.18 -7.56
CA PHE A 440 -12.50 9.86 -7.39
C PHE A 440 -13.26 11.03 -6.74
N LEU A 441 -12.73 11.61 -5.68
CA LEU A 441 -13.31 12.79 -5.02
C LEU A 441 -13.43 13.97 -5.99
N PHE A 442 -12.38 14.22 -6.78
CA PHE A 442 -12.39 15.29 -7.78
C PHE A 442 -13.47 15.06 -8.85
N ILE A 443 -13.54 13.84 -9.41
CA ILE A 443 -14.54 13.47 -10.43
C ILE A 443 -15.96 13.59 -9.87
N MET A 444 -16.18 13.08 -8.65
CA MET A 444 -17.48 13.16 -7.97
C MET A 444 -17.90 14.63 -7.77
N ASN A 445 -17.02 15.47 -7.23
CA ASN A 445 -17.30 16.89 -7.01
C ASN A 445 -17.52 17.64 -8.33
N ALA A 446 -16.70 17.39 -9.34
CA ALA A 446 -16.87 18.01 -10.67
C ALA A 446 -18.22 17.63 -11.30
N SER A 447 -18.60 16.36 -11.24
CA SER A 447 -19.88 15.85 -11.74
C SER A 447 -21.06 16.49 -11.00
N ALA A 448 -20.97 16.59 -9.69
CA ALA A 448 -21.99 17.21 -8.86
C ALA A 448 -22.12 18.72 -9.11
N ILE A 449 -21.01 19.44 -9.32
CA ILE A 449 -21.01 20.87 -9.70
C ILE A 449 -21.63 21.05 -11.10
N MET A 450 -21.32 20.17 -12.05
CA MET A 450 -21.95 20.22 -13.37
C MET A 450 -23.46 20.02 -13.29
N LEU A 451 -23.91 19.06 -12.46
CA LEU A 451 -25.32 18.82 -12.21
C LEU A 451 -25.99 20.04 -11.55
N ARG A 452 -25.35 20.62 -10.54
CA ARG A 452 -25.83 21.84 -9.88
C ARG A 452 -26.04 22.98 -10.87
N ARG A 453 -25.05 23.24 -11.77
CA ARG A 453 -25.15 24.30 -12.79
C ARG A 453 -26.34 24.13 -13.72
N ARG A 454 -26.80 22.91 -13.97
CA ARG A 454 -27.99 22.65 -14.78
C ARG A 454 -29.30 23.14 -14.10
N PHE A 455 -29.33 23.16 -12.79
CA PHE A 455 -30.47 23.65 -12.00
C PHE A 455 -30.35 25.15 -11.63
N GLU A 456 -29.18 25.77 -11.84
CA GLU A 456 -28.95 27.18 -11.58
C GLU A 456 -29.68 28.02 -12.65
N ARG A 457 -30.77 28.64 -12.25
CA ARG A 457 -31.48 29.62 -13.10
C ARG A 457 -30.87 30.97 -12.82
N ARG A 458 -30.22 31.57 -13.82
CA ARG A 458 -29.81 32.98 -13.75
C ARG A 458 -30.96 33.82 -14.18
N TRP A 459 -31.32 34.74 -13.34
CA TRP A 459 -32.35 35.78 -13.59
C TRP A 459 -31.67 36.98 -14.27
#